data_72d928640a568df3f42d430c77a6e361
#
_entry.id   72d928640a568df3f42d430c77a6e361
#
_cell.length_a   1.000
_cell.length_b   1.000
_cell.length_c   1.000
_cell.angle_alpha   90.00
_cell.angle_beta   90.00
_cell.angle_gamma   90.00
#
_symmetry.space_group_name_H-M   'P 1'
#
loop_
_entity.id
_entity.type
_entity.pdbx_description
1 polymer ?
#
loop_
_entity_poly.entity_id
_entity_poly.type
_entity_poly.pdbx_seq_one_letter_code
_entity_poly.pdbx_strand_id
1 'polypeptide(L)'
;MSRNHFVLGLIVAVAVATSAVVTGSTLGKAQNHTDMNHAQPMHGSEAAMPTMPGQEAFGTIQEIVRMLEADPTTDWSKVNIAALREHLIDMDEVTMRAVATERPLSNGVEITVTGEGRTRDAIKRMVPAHTHELVALGWHAGTEDLPNGVKLIVSTGDPRQLMKLKALGFMGIMVQGSHHQPHHLMMAKGKFTH
;
A
#
# COMPACT_ATOMS: atom_id res chain seq x y z
N MET A 1 -41.25 -45.87 -15.83
CA MET A 1 -41.90 -46.30 -14.56
C MET A 1 -41.43 -45.31 -13.50
N SER A 2 -42.30 -44.45 -13.17
CA SER A 2 -42.97 -44.14 -11.87
C SER A 2 -42.10 -43.28 -10.95
N ARG A 3 -42.38 -41.96 -10.85
CA ARG A 3 -43.33 -41.22 -9.97
C ARG A 3 -42.86 -41.33 -8.48
N ASN A 4 -42.60 -40.25 -7.74
CA ASN A 4 -43.56 -39.31 -7.14
C ASN A 4 -42.78 -38.17 -6.43
N HIS A 5 -43.17 -36.99 -6.63
CA HIS A 5 -43.70 -35.91 -5.80
C HIS A 5 -43.61 -36.09 -4.28
N PHE A 6 -43.13 -35.05 -3.58
CA PHE A 6 -43.88 -34.46 -2.47
C PHE A 6 -43.46 -33.01 -2.24
N VAL A 7 -44.42 -32.14 -2.34
CA VAL A 7 -44.45 -30.72 -1.95
C VAL A 7 -44.99 -30.65 -0.53
N LEU A 8 -44.37 -29.85 0.32
CA LEU A 8 -44.99 -29.27 1.54
C LEU A 8 -44.16 -28.04 1.91
N GLY A 9 -44.52 -26.90 1.80
CA GLY A 9 -45.59 -26.01 2.13
C GLY A 9 -45.67 -25.75 3.63
N LEU A 10 -45.06 -24.69 4.15
CA LEU A 10 -45.49 -24.10 5.42
C LEU A 10 -45.38 -22.59 5.38
N ILE A 11 -46.51 -22.03 5.67
CA ILE A 11 -46.91 -20.65 5.76
C ILE A 11 -46.62 -20.12 7.16
N VAL A 12 -46.42 -18.77 7.26
CA VAL A 12 -46.84 -17.91 8.36
C VAL A 12 -45.82 -17.44 9.37
N ALA A 13 -45.83 -16.26 9.84
CA ALA A 13 -46.87 -15.34 10.24
C ALA A 13 -46.32 -13.90 10.34
N VAL A 14 -47.16 -13.01 9.90
CA VAL A 14 -47.08 -11.57 10.14
C VAL A 14 -47.41 -11.28 11.60
N ALA A 15 -46.56 -10.57 12.32
CA ALA A 15 -46.96 -9.91 13.55
C ALA A 15 -46.78 -8.39 13.39
N VAL A 16 -47.88 -7.74 13.22
CA VAL A 16 -48.06 -6.28 13.30
C VAL A 16 -48.10 -5.91 14.80
N ALA A 17 -47.18 -5.10 15.21
CA ALA A 17 -47.29 -4.40 16.51
C ALA A 17 -47.26 -2.90 16.24
N THR A 18 -48.41 -2.32 16.36
CA THR A 18 -48.67 -0.89 16.49
C THR A 18 -48.35 -0.44 17.92
N SER A 19 -47.63 0.65 18.09
CA SER A 19 -47.87 1.58 19.19
C SER A 19 -46.97 2.81 19.17
N ALA A 20 -47.65 3.89 19.15
CA ALA A 20 -47.60 5.13 19.95
C ALA A 20 -46.59 6.19 19.53
N VAL A 21 -47.16 7.19 18.91
CA VAL A 21 -46.67 8.56 18.76
C VAL A 21 -46.57 9.21 20.16
N VAL A 22 -45.36 9.68 20.50
CA VAL A 22 -45.16 10.69 21.51
C VAL A 22 -44.58 11.92 20.87
N THR A 23 -45.40 12.93 20.69
CA THR A 23 -45.00 14.29 20.32
C THR A 23 -44.33 14.96 21.52
N GLY A 24 -43.05 15.23 21.38
CA GLY A 24 -42.29 16.06 22.29
C GLY A 24 -41.55 17.14 21.50
N SER A 25 -42.15 18.30 21.37
CA SER A 25 -41.50 19.50 20.81
C SER A 25 -40.48 20.02 21.81
N THR A 26 -39.21 19.99 21.49
CA THR A 26 -38.23 20.84 22.15
C THR A 26 -37.49 21.65 21.10
N LEU A 27 -37.57 22.97 21.29
CA LEU A 27 -36.95 24.00 20.47
C LEU A 27 -35.48 23.75 20.22
N GLY A 28 -35.12 23.94 18.96
CA GLY A 28 -33.78 23.89 18.49
C GLY A 28 -32.86 24.93 19.13
N LYS A 29 -31.67 24.50 19.47
CA LYS A 29 -30.53 25.37 19.68
C LYS A 29 -29.61 25.17 18.51
N ALA A 30 -29.53 26.18 17.64
CA ALA A 30 -28.57 26.24 16.57
C ALA A 30 -27.16 26.13 17.16
N GLN A 31 -26.45 25.07 16.87
CA GLN A 31 -25.03 25.01 17.16
C GLN A 31 -24.27 25.62 16.01
N ASN A 32 -23.68 26.77 16.30
CA ASN A 32 -22.67 27.42 15.47
C ASN A 32 -21.48 26.47 15.31
N HIS A 33 -21.24 26.05 14.08
CA HIS A 33 -19.95 25.49 13.67
C HIS A 33 -18.95 26.63 13.47
N THR A 34 -18.32 27.05 14.55
CA THR A 34 -17.08 27.82 14.52
C THR A 34 -16.14 27.15 15.52
N ASP A 35 -15.03 26.79 15.01
CA ASP A 35 -13.72 26.55 15.59
C ASP A 35 -13.16 25.17 15.23
N MET A 36 -12.68 25.05 14.00
CA MET A 36 -11.56 24.16 13.74
C MET A 36 -10.30 24.82 14.32
N ASN A 37 -10.05 24.53 15.58
CA ASN A 37 -8.81 24.92 16.23
C ASN A 37 -7.69 23.95 15.78
N HIS A 38 -6.95 24.32 14.75
CA HIS A 38 -5.80 23.58 14.22
C HIS A 38 -4.48 23.86 14.97
N ALA A 39 -4.55 24.34 16.21
CA ALA A 39 -3.37 24.64 16.99
C ALA A 39 -3.29 23.72 18.23
N GLN A 40 -2.66 22.55 18.09
CA GLN A 40 -1.99 21.90 19.22
C GLN A 40 -0.49 22.05 19.06
N PRO A 41 0.24 22.60 20.03
CA PRO A 41 1.68 22.65 20.00
C PRO A 41 2.25 21.24 20.22
N MET A 42 2.89 20.70 19.21
CA MET A 42 3.62 19.45 19.33
C MET A 42 4.95 19.74 20.02
N HIS A 43 5.08 19.24 21.23
CA HIS A 43 6.36 19.21 21.97
C HIS A 43 7.35 18.32 21.23
N GLY A 44 8.57 18.84 21.11
CA GLY A 44 9.65 18.22 20.40
C GLY A 44 10.06 16.88 20.96
N SER A 45 10.47 15.99 20.08
CA SER A 45 11.41 14.92 20.40
C SER A 45 11.84 14.18 19.15
N GLU A 46 12.93 13.47 19.27
CA GLU A 46 13.49 12.40 18.43
C GLU A 46 12.96 12.34 16.99
N ALA A 47 13.88 12.37 16.05
CA ALA A 47 13.58 12.22 14.62
C ALA A 47 12.76 10.94 14.41
N ALA A 48 11.43 11.07 14.48
CA ALA A 48 10.53 9.94 14.28
C ALA A 48 10.69 9.40 12.85
N MET A 49 10.90 8.10 12.75
CA MET A 49 10.91 7.43 11.46
C MET A 49 9.48 7.43 10.89
N PRO A 50 9.30 7.55 9.53
CA PRO A 50 8.00 7.46 8.91
C PRO A 50 7.30 6.15 9.27
N THR A 51 6.06 6.23 9.73
CA THR A 51 5.27 5.08 10.20
C THR A 51 4.14 4.69 9.25
N MET A 52 3.74 5.60 8.37
CA MET A 52 2.66 5.35 7.42
C MET A 52 3.13 4.49 6.24
N PRO A 53 2.33 3.54 5.76
CA PRO A 53 2.70 2.61 4.68
C PRO A 53 2.95 3.26 3.31
N GLY A 54 2.67 4.51 3.13
CA GLY A 54 3.17 5.29 2.00
C GLY A 54 2.45 5.16 0.67
N GLN A 55 1.27 4.57 0.59
CA GLN A 55 0.50 4.55 -0.66
C GLN A 55 -0.48 5.72 -0.80
N GLU A 56 -0.88 6.33 0.28
CA GLU A 56 -1.56 7.61 0.21
C GLU A 56 -0.52 8.71 0.05
N ALA A 57 -0.29 9.12 -1.19
CA ALA A 57 0.76 10.07 -1.55
C ALA A 57 0.69 11.38 -0.75
N PHE A 58 -0.51 11.86 -0.47
CA PHE A 58 -0.70 13.11 0.28
C PHE A 58 -0.26 12.95 1.74
N GLY A 59 -0.71 11.88 2.42
CA GLY A 59 -0.32 11.58 3.80
C GLY A 59 1.19 11.35 3.94
N THR A 60 1.77 10.60 3.01
CA THR A 60 3.22 10.36 2.97
C THR A 60 4.01 11.66 2.82
N ILE A 61 3.64 12.52 1.87
CA ILE A 61 4.31 13.81 1.66
C ILE A 61 4.17 14.68 2.91
N GLN A 62 2.99 14.74 3.51
CA GLN A 62 2.75 15.50 4.74
C GLN A 62 3.63 15.02 5.90
N GLU A 63 3.76 13.70 6.08
CA GLU A 63 4.63 13.13 7.11
C GLU A 63 6.08 13.52 6.88
N ILE A 64 6.58 13.34 5.67
CA ILE A 64 7.96 13.69 5.29
C ILE A 64 8.24 15.17 5.48
N VAL A 65 7.31 16.06 5.09
CA VAL A 65 7.48 17.51 5.30
C VAL A 65 7.60 17.83 6.79
N ARG A 66 6.73 17.27 7.64
CA ARG A 66 6.84 17.46 9.10
C ARG A 66 8.18 16.99 9.67
N MET A 67 8.71 15.87 9.17
CA MET A 67 10.01 15.36 9.60
C MET A 67 11.15 16.27 9.18
N LEU A 68 11.10 16.81 7.94
CA LEU A 68 12.09 17.76 7.45
C LEU A 68 12.05 19.08 8.23
N GLU A 69 10.87 19.55 8.62
CA GLU A 69 10.68 20.75 9.44
C GLU A 69 11.18 20.57 10.89
N ALA A 70 11.01 19.35 11.44
CA ALA A 70 11.45 19.02 12.79
C ALA A 70 12.98 18.81 12.91
N ASP A 71 13.67 18.51 11.81
CA ASP A 71 15.11 18.30 11.78
C ASP A 71 15.85 19.63 11.52
N PRO A 72 16.49 20.25 12.54
CA PRO A 72 17.18 21.52 12.37
C PRO A 72 18.39 21.45 11.44
N THR A 73 18.83 20.25 11.07
CA THR A 73 19.95 20.02 10.14
C THR A 73 19.49 19.86 8.69
N THR A 74 18.19 20.04 8.42
CA THR A 74 17.64 19.92 7.06
C THR A 74 18.25 20.99 6.13
N ASP A 75 18.92 20.51 5.09
CA ASP A 75 19.39 21.38 4.01
C ASP A 75 18.26 21.61 2.99
N TRP A 76 17.50 22.69 3.23
CA TRP A 76 16.34 23.04 2.39
C TRP A 76 16.69 23.31 0.93
N SER A 77 17.96 23.62 0.61
CA SER A 77 18.42 23.81 -0.76
C SER A 77 18.46 22.52 -1.57
N LYS A 78 18.45 21.38 -0.89
CA LYS A 78 18.50 20.02 -1.49
C LYS A 78 17.17 19.28 -1.41
N VAL A 79 16.19 19.81 -0.67
CA VAL A 79 14.88 19.15 -0.54
C VAL A 79 14.19 19.09 -1.90
N ASN A 80 13.74 17.89 -2.27
CA ASN A 80 13.09 17.62 -3.55
C ASN A 80 11.80 16.81 -3.37
N ILE A 81 10.74 17.50 -2.97
CA ILE A 81 9.41 16.89 -2.81
C ILE A 81 8.82 16.43 -4.17
N ALA A 82 9.25 17.08 -5.28
CA ALA A 82 8.81 16.66 -6.61
C ALA A 82 9.33 15.25 -6.95
N ALA A 83 10.58 14.94 -6.62
CA ALA A 83 11.13 13.58 -6.80
C ALA A 83 10.38 12.55 -5.94
N LEU A 84 10.09 12.86 -4.68
CA LEU A 84 9.26 12.00 -3.82
C LEU A 84 7.88 11.77 -4.44
N ARG A 85 7.23 12.82 -4.95
CA ARG A 85 5.93 12.69 -5.62
C ARG A 85 6.01 11.75 -6.83
N GLU A 86 7.02 11.89 -7.68
CA GLU A 86 7.21 11.01 -8.84
C GLU A 86 7.40 9.54 -8.43
N HIS A 87 8.16 9.28 -7.37
CA HIS A 87 8.34 7.95 -6.81
C HIS A 87 7.02 7.35 -6.31
N LEU A 88 6.21 8.12 -5.59
CA LEU A 88 4.90 7.66 -5.11
C LEU A 88 3.93 7.36 -6.26
N ILE A 89 4.00 8.12 -7.35
CA ILE A 89 3.23 7.82 -8.57
C ILE A 89 3.71 6.49 -9.18
N ASP A 90 5.01 6.24 -9.23
CA ASP A 90 5.54 4.98 -9.74
C ASP A 90 5.13 3.78 -8.85
N MET A 91 5.08 3.95 -7.53
CA MET A 91 4.52 2.95 -6.61
C MET A 91 3.06 2.64 -6.95
N ASP A 92 2.24 3.67 -7.20
CA ASP A 92 0.84 3.52 -7.58
C ASP A 92 0.69 2.80 -8.94
N GLU A 93 1.49 3.16 -9.93
CA GLU A 93 1.51 2.50 -11.24
C GLU A 93 1.83 0.99 -11.13
N VAL A 94 2.82 0.62 -10.32
CA VAL A 94 3.16 -0.80 -10.09
C VAL A 94 2.07 -1.51 -9.31
N THR A 95 1.51 -0.88 -8.28
CA THR A 95 0.51 -1.51 -7.41
C THR A 95 -0.83 -1.70 -8.11
N MET A 96 -1.28 -0.68 -8.85
CA MET A 96 -2.65 -0.61 -9.35
C MET A 96 -2.81 -0.99 -10.81
N ARG A 97 -1.73 -0.91 -11.61
CA ARG A 97 -1.81 -1.03 -13.08
C ARG A 97 -0.92 -2.09 -13.68
N ALA A 98 0.11 -2.56 -12.97
CA ALA A 98 0.95 -3.64 -13.47
C ALA A 98 0.16 -4.96 -13.57
N VAL A 99 0.43 -5.72 -14.61
CA VAL A 99 -0.09 -7.08 -14.77
C VAL A 99 1.00 -8.05 -14.37
N ALA A 100 0.75 -8.86 -13.35
CA ALA A 100 1.67 -9.89 -12.88
C ALA A 100 1.13 -11.29 -13.19
N THR A 101 1.97 -12.11 -13.81
CA THR A 101 1.69 -13.54 -14.05
C THR A 101 2.72 -14.37 -13.34
N GLU A 102 2.28 -15.25 -12.46
CA GLU A 102 3.12 -16.05 -11.58
C GLU A 102 3.26 -17.48 -12.09
N ARG A 103 4.48 -17.99 -12.05
CA ARG A 103 4.80 -19.38 -12.35
C ARG A 103 5.56 -19.98 -11.16
N PRO A 104 4.97 -20.96 -10.45
CA PRO A 104 5.66 -21.63 -9.35
C PRO A 104 6.91 -22.39 -9.84
N LEU A 105 7.99 -22.29 -9.07
CA LEU A 105 9.21 -23.07 -9.21
C LEU A 105 9.31 -24.08 -8.07
N SER A 106 10.19 -25.08 -8.20
CA SER A 106 10.45 -26.05 -7.14
C SER A 106 10.91 -25.41 -5.82
N ASN A 107 11.71 -24.34 -5.93
CA ASN A 107 12.30 -23.61 -4.80
C ASN A 107 11.90 -22.13 -4.74
N GLY A 108 10.88 -21.69 -5.48
CA GLY A 108 10.54 -20.27 -5.54
C GLY A 108 9.33 -19.97 -6.42
N VAL A 109 9.35 -18.76 -6.98
CA VAL A 109 8.38 -18.25 -7.94
C VAL A 109 9.08 -17.41 -9.01
N GLU A 110 8.63 -17.55 -10.23
CA GLU A 110 8.94 -16.65 -11.33
C GLU A 110 7.71 -15.79 -11.61
N ILE A 111 7.90 -14.50 -11.71
CA ILE A 111 6.83 -13.52 -11.88
C ILE A 111 7.14 -12.65 -13.09
N THR A 112 6.31 -12.74 -14.12
CA THR A 112 6.38 -11.84 -15.26
C THR A 112 5.50 -10.63 -14.96
N VAL A 113 6.12 -9.45 -14.83
CA VAL A 113 5.44 -8.18 -14.52
C VAL A 113 5.49 -7.29 -15.73
N THR A 114 4.34 -6.92 -16.25
CA THR A 114 4.23 -6.15 -17.51
C THR A 114 3.29 -4.95 -17.35
N GLY A 115 3.48 -3.96 -18.22
CA GLY A 115 2.66 -2.78 -18.32
C GLY A 115 2.94 -2.00 -19.60
N GLU A 116 2.22 -0.91 -19.78
CA GLU A 116 2.41 -0.01 -20.91
C GLU A 116 2.72 1.41 -20.42
N GLY A 117 3.35 2.22 -21.28
CA GLY A 117 3.63 3.62 -20.99
C GLY A 117 4.37 3.79 -19.66
N ARG A 118 3.82 4.65 -18.79
CA ARG A 118 4.41 4.93 -17.47
C ARG A 118 4.48 3.70 -16.56
N THR A 119 3.47 2.82 -16.61
CA THR A 119 3.45 1.58 -15.81
C THR A 119 4.66 0.70 -16.15
N ARG A 120 4.96 0.50 -17.42
CA ARG A 120 6.17 -0.23 -17.86
C ARG A 120 7.44 0.40 -17.30
N ASP A 121 7.55 1.72 -17.40
CA ASP A 121 8.75 2.45 -16.98
C ASP A 121 8.91 2.41 -15.44
N ALA A 122 7.81 2.47 -14.68
CA ALA A 122 7.78 2.28 -13.24
C ALA A 122 8.22 0.85 -12.84
N ILE A 123 7.69 -0.18 -13.52
CA ILE A 123 8.08 -1.59 -13.31
C ILE A 123 9.59 -1.76 -13.48
N LYS A 124 10.15 -1.21 -14.57
CA LYS A 124 11.58 -1.33 -14.89
C LYS A 124 12.49 -0.61 -13.90
N ARG A 125 12.00 0.43 -13.21
CA ARG A 125 12.75 1.09 -12.12
C ARG A 125 12.60 0.36 -10.80
N MET A 126 11.38 0.05 -10.39
CA MET A 126 11.07 -0.36 -9.02
C MET A 126 11.34 -1.84 -8.76
N VAL A 127 10.96 -2.73 -9.68
CA VAL A 127 11.09 -4.18 -9.44
C VAL A 127 12.55 -4.60 -9.31
N PRO A 128 13.49 -4.18 -10.18
CA PRO A 128 14.91 -4.48 -9.98
C PRO A 128 15.49 -3.87 -8.70
N ALA A 129 15.13 -2.62 -8.38
CA ALA A 129 15.60 -1.95 -7.16
C ALA A 129 15.21 -2.69 -5.88
N HIS A 130 14.01 -3.28 -5.85
CA HIS A 130 13.50 -4.02 -4.70
C HIS A 130 14.24 -5.35 -4.43
N THR A 131 14.95 -5.92 -5.42
CA THR A 131 15.67 -7.19 -5.23
C THR A 131 16.70 -7.14 -4.10
N HIS A 132 17.30 -5.98 -3.83
CA HIS A 132 18.25 -5.80 -2.72
C HIS A 132 17.61 -6.08 -1.35
N GLU A 133 16.36 -5.65 -1.17
CA GLU A 133 15.61 -5.89 0.06
C GLU A 133 15.28 -7.38 0.24
N LEU A 134 14.92 -8.04 -0.85
CA LEU A 134 14.63 -9.48 -0.83
C LEU A 134 15.88 -10.29 -0.47
N VAL A 135 17.04 -9.90 -0.99
CA VAL A 135 18.33 -10.53 -0.63
C VAL A 135 18.67 -10.28 0.84
N ALA A 136 18.42 -9.08 1.37
CA ALA A 136 18.63 -8.79 2.80
C ALA A 136 17.75 -9.63 3.73
N LEU A 137 16.58 -10.10 3.24
CA LEU A 137 15.70 -11.04 3.94
C LEU A 137 16.17 -12.52 3.85
N GLY A 138 17.29 -12.79 3.18
CA GLY A 138 17.84 -14.13 2.99
C GLY A 138 17.23 -14.92 1.82
N TRP A 139 16.52 -14.25 0.92
CA TRP A 139 16.04 -14.86 -0.33
C TRP A 139 17.05 -14.64 -1.47
N HIS A 140 16.98 -15.49 -2.48
CA HIS A 140 17.67 -15.25 -3.73
C HIS A 140 16.69 -14.52 -4.67
N ALA A 141 17.07 -13.34 -5.13
CA ALA A 141 16.22 -12.53 -6.01
C ALA A 141 17.04 -12.02 -7.20
N GLY A 142 16.44 -12.03 -8.37
CA GLY A 142 17.04 -11.50 -9.60
C GLY A 142 15.97 -11.11 -10.59
N THR A 143 16.35 -10.28 -11.57
CA THR A 143 15.45 -9.83 -12.62
C THR A 143 16.04 -10.03 -14.01
N GLU A 144 15.14 -10.22 -14.98
CA GLU A 144 15.45 -10.19 -16.41
C GLU A 144 14.61 -9.09 -17.06
N ASP A 145 15.22 -8.27 -17.90
CA ASP A 145 14.51 -7.21 -18.61
C ASP A 145 13.64 -7.78 -19.73
N LEU A 146 12.43 -7.24 -19.87
CA LEU A 146 11.49 -7.57 -20.94
C LEU A 146 11.12 -6.30 -21.72
N PRO A 147 10.71 -6.41 -22.98
CA PRO A 147 10.31 -5.25 -23.77
C PRO A 147 9.23 -4.39 -23.08
N ASN A 148 8.28 -5.03 -22.42
CA ASN A 148 7.12 -4.40 -21.77
C ASN A 148 7.11 -4.52 -20.25
N GLY A 149 8.24 -4.85 -19.62
CA GLY A 149 8.31 -5.01 -18.16
C GLY A 149 9.56 -5.72 -17.68
N VAL A 150 9.40 -6.58 -16.67
CA VAL A 150 10.48 -7.30 -15.98
C VAL A 150 10.01 -8.70 -15.62
N LYS A 151 10.89 -9.69 -15.70
CA LYS A 151 10.70 -10.98 -15.05
C LYS A 151 11.46 -10.96 -13.73
N LEU A 152 10.75 -11.17 -12.65
CA LEU A 152 11.30 -11.32 -11.29
C LEU A 152 11.36 -12.79 -10.93
N ILE A 153 12.51 -13.26 -10.46
CA ILE A 153 12.70 -14.63 -9.98
C ILE A 153 13.10 -14.54 -8.51
N VAL A 154 12.31 -15.14 -7.63
CA VAL A 154 12.62 -15.20 -6.19
C VAL A 154 12.61 -16.62 -5.72
N SER A 155 13.63 -17.03 -4.96
CA SER A 155 13.76 -18.41 -4.47
C SER A 155 14.39 -18.46 -3.07
N THR A 156 14.21 -19.60 -2.41
CA THR A 156 14.74 -19.87 -1.07
C THR A 156 15.02 -21.35 -0.90
N GLY A 157 16.00 -21.70 -0.05
CA GLY A 157 16.26 -23.07 0.37
C GLY A 157 15.44 -23.51 1.59
N ASP A 158 14.73 -22.61 2.25
CA ASP A 158 13.93 -22.92 3.44
C ASP A 158 12.48 -23.27 3.04
N PRO A 159 11.98 -24.48 3.36
CA PRO A 159 10.62 -24.89 3.02
C PRO A 159 9.52 -24.01 3.61
N ARG A 160 9.73 -23.41 4.80
CA ARG A 160 8.74 -22.51 5.41
C ARG A 160 8.69 -21.19 4.65
N GLN A 161 9.85 -20.65 4.29
CA GLN A 161 9.95 -19.45 3.47
C GLN A 161 9.40 -19.70 2.07
N LEU A 162 9.57 -20.89 1.51
CA LEU A 162 9.00 -21.24 0.21
C LEU A 162 7.46 -21.17 0.22
N MET A 163 6.82 -21.68 1.27
CA MET A 163 5.36 -21.56 1.40
C MET A 163 4.92 -20.10 1.52
N LYS A 164 5.63 -19.32 2.35
CA LYS A 164 5.39 -17.88 2.49
C LYS A 164 5.55 -17.17 1.14
N LEU A 165 6.66 -17.42 0.45
CA LEU A 165 6.96 -16.79 -0.84
C LEU A 165 5.85 -17.03 -1.87
N LYS A 166 5.37 -18.26 -1.99
CA LYS A 166 4.27 -18.61 -2.89
C LYS A 166 2.92 -18.00 -2.49
N ALA A 167 2.68 -17.81 -1.20
CA ALA A 167 1.44 -17.22 -0.70
C ALA A 167 1.41 -15.69 -0.87
N LEU A 168 2.55 -15.03 -0.85
CA LEU A 168 2.66 -13.58 -0.94
C LEU A 168 2.32 -13.06 -2.35
N GLY A 169 2.64 -13.82 -3.38
CA GLY A 169 2.49 -13.37 -4.75
C GLY A 169 3.32 -12.11 -5.05
N PHE A 170 3.10 -11.51 -6.22
CA PHE A 170 3.87 -10.34 -6.64
C PHE A 170 3.82 -9.20 -5.61
N MET A 171 2.62 -8.76 -5.25
CA MET A 171 2.48 -7.59 -4.38
C MET A 171 2.96 -7.85 -2.96
N GLY A 172 2.70 -9.06 -2.42
CA GLY A 172 3.21 -9.43 -1.10
C GLY A 172 4.73 -9.48 -1.05
N ILE A 173 5.40 -9.83 -2.16
CA ILE A 173 6.86 -9.79 -2.31
C ILE A 173 7.35 -8.34 -2.37
N MET A 174 6.71 -7.48 -3.15
CA MET A 174 7.10 -6.08 -3.32
C MET A 174 6.99 -5.25 -2.03
N VAL A 175 6.16 -5.64 -1.08
CA VAL A 175 6.02 -4.94 0.20
C VAL A 175 6.88 -5.54 1.33
N GLN A 176 7.72 -6.55 1.03
CA GLN A 176 8.63 -7.08 2.04
C GLN A 176 9.74 -6.08 2.36
N GLY A 177 10.17 -6.08 3.63
CA GLY A 177 11.15 -5.14 4.15
C GLY A 177 10.50 -3.85 4.66
N SER A 178 11.24 -3.12 5.51
CA SER A 178 10.78 -1.86 6.13
C SER A 178 11.48 -0.65 5.51
N HIS A 179 11.88 -0.72 4.26
CA HIS A 179 12.74 0.27 3.61
C HIS A 179 11.97 1.45 3.00
N HIS A 180 10.68 1.30 2.70
CA HIS A 180 9.91 2.32 1.99
C HIS A 180 9.92 3.69 2.71
N GLN A 181 9.64 3.73 4.00
CA GLN A 181 9.57 4.98 4.75
C GLN A 181 10.93 5.69 4.85
N PRO A 182 12.04 5.03 5.25
CA PRO A 182 13.37 5.63 5.20
C PRO A 182 13.77 6.10 3.80
N HIS A 183 13.41 5.33 2.77
CA HIS A 183 13.68 5.66 1.38
C HIS A 183 12.98 6.95 0.94
N HIS A 184 11.71 7.12 1.28
CA HIS A 184 10.95 8.34 1.00
C HIS A 184 11.62 9.59 1.62
N LEU A 185 12.06 9.49 2.88
CA LEU A 185 12.76 10.59 3.54
C LEU A 185 14.09 10.92 2.86
N MET A 186 14.86 9.89 2.48
CA MET A 186 16.14 10.07 1.80
C MET A 186 15.97 10.70 0.41
N MET A 187 14.94 10.27 -0.32
CA MET A 187 14.59 10.85 -1.62
C MET A 187 14.19 12.33 -1.49
N ALA A 188 13.35 12.66 -0.52
CA ALA A 188 12.96 14.04 -0.25
C ALA A 188 14.15 14.93 0.16
N LYS A 189 15.16 14.37 0.86
CA LYS A 189 16.42 15.04 1.16
C LYS A 189 17.37 15.18 -0.05
N GLY A 190 16.97 14.74 -1.25
CA GLY A 190 17.78 14.78 -2.47
C GLY A 190 18.97 13.82 -2.47
N LYS A 191 18.94 12.77 -1.65
CA LYS A 191 20.04 11.80 -1.51
C LYS A 191 19.93 10.58 -2.43
N PHE A 192 18.77 10.37 -3.08
CA PHE A 192 18.53 9.31 -4.06
C PHE A 192 17.79 9.84 -5.27
N THR A 193 18.24 9.38 -6.44
CA THR A 193 17.50 9.42 -7.71
C THR A 193 17.48 8.00 -8.25
N HIS A 194 16.30 7.54 -8.70
CA HIS A 194 16.20 6.31 -9.49
C HIS A 194 16.69 6.55 -10.91
#